data_5c9df1bb0808e31abf52d564e4c16e48
#
_entry.id   5c9df1bb0808e31abf52d564e4c16e48
#
_cell.length_a   1.000
_cell.length_b   1.000
_cell.length_c   1.000
_cell.angle_alpha   90.00
_cell.angle_beta   90.00
_cell.angle_gamma   90.00
#
_symmetry.space_group_name_H-M   'P 1'
#
loop_
_entity.id
_entity.type
_entity.pdbx_description
1 polymer ?
#
loop_
_entity_poly.entity_id
_entity_poly.type
_entity_poly.pdbx_seq_one_letter_code
_entity_poly.pdbx_strand_id
1 'polypeptide(L)'
;MRQIQIAVIGAGPAGIYAADILTKEYEHARVDVFDRLPAPYGLVRYGVAPDHPRIKEIIKALRRVLSRDDIRFIGNVHYGTDLTLPELRRHYDAVIFSTGARSDRALDISGIDLPGSHGAADFVSWYDGHPDVPRTWPLTAKNVAVLGAGNVALDIARMLAKPADE
;
A
#
# COMPACT_ATOMS: atom_id res chain seq x y z
N MET A 1 -27.31 -22.81 -3.76
CA MET A 1 -25.89 -23.09 -3.46
C MET A 1 -25.49 -22.31 -2.22
N ARG A 2 -24.52 -22.80 -1.43
CA ARG A 2 -24.01 -22.09 -0.25
C ARG A 2 -23.19 -20.87 -0.70
N GLN A 3 -23.34 -19.74 -0.03
CA GLN A 3 -22.52 -18.56 -0.23
C GLN A 3 -21.09 -18.83 0.26
N ILE A 4 -20.09 -18.45 -0.51
CA ILE A 4 -18.67 -18.58 -0.18
C ILE A 4 -18.21 -17.23 0.41
N GLN A 5 -17.68 -17.26 1.63
CA GLN A 5 -17.15 -16.08 2.30
C GLN A 5 -15.62 -16.07 2.23
N ILE A 6 -15.03 -15.01 1.71
CA ILE A 6 -13.58 -14.90 1.52
C ILE A 6 -13.08 -13.63 2.22
N ALA A 7 -12.01 -13.78 3.02
CA ALA A 7 -11.29 -12.65 3.60
C ALA A 7 -10.03 -12.36 2.77
N VAL A 8 -9.82 -11.10 2.43
CA VAL A 8 -8.58 -10.60 1.83
C VAL A 8 -7.93 -9.64 2.80
N ILE A 9 -6.68 -9.89 3.17
CA ILE A 9 -5.90 -9.06 4.10
C ILE A 9 -4.94 -8.21 3.31
N GLY A 10 -5.23 -6.91 3.24
CA GLY A 10 -4.52 -5.90 2.45
C GLY A 10 -5.37 -5.39 1.28
N ALA A 11 -5.74 -4.10 1.35
CA ALA A 11 -6.54 -3.40 0.33
C ALA A 11 -5.66 -2.63 -0.69
N GLY A 12 -4.47 -3.14 -0.97
CA GLY A 12 -3.68 -2.71 -2.11
C GLY A 12 -4.25 -3.26 -3.43
N PRO A 13 -3.64 -2.91 -4.59
CA PRO A 13 -4.11 -3.38 -5.90
C PRO A 13 -4.25 -4.90 -5.99
N ALA A 14 -3.29 -5.65 -5.44
CA ALA A 14 -3.32 -7.12 -5.47
C ALA A 14 -4.55 -7.69 -4.77
N GLY A 15 -4.88 -7.19 -3.58
CA GLY A 15 -6.06 -7.65 -2.82
C GLY A 15 -7.37 -7.27 -3.49
N ILE A 16 -7.45 -6.04 -4.00
CA ILE A 16 -8.67 -5.56 -4.68
C ILE A 16 -8.91 -6.34 -5.99
N TYR A 17 -7.86 -6.59 -6.78
CA TYR A 17 -8.01 -7.42 -7.99
C TYR A 17 -8.28 -8.89 -7.67
N ALA A 18 -7.72 -9.44 -6.60
CA ALA A 18 -8.08 -10.78 -6.15
C ALA A 18 -9.58 -10.86 -5.82
N ALA A 19 -10.10 -9.87 -5.09
CA ALA A 19 -11.54 -9.80 -4.81
C ALA A 19 -12.39 -9.69 -6.09
N ASP A 20 -11.97 -8.85 -7.05
CA ASP A 20 -12.67 -8.69 -8.33
C ASP A 20 -12.73 -9.99 -9.14
N ILE A 21 -11.59 -10.71 -9.23
CA ILE A 21 -11.51 -11.98 -9.94
C ILE A 21 -12.40 -13.04 -9.27
N LEU A 22 -12.29 -13.19 -7.95
CA LEU A 22 -13.03 -14.20 -7.21
C LEU A 22 -14.55 -14.02 -7.32
N THR A 23 -15.03 -12.78 -7.23
CA THR A 23 -16.46 -12.52 -7.34
C THR A 23 -17.00 -12.60 -8.78
N LYS A 24 -16.15 -12.53 -9.79
CA LYS A 24 -16.52 -12.79 -11.18
C LYS A 24 -16.52 -14.29 -11.53
N GLU A 25 -15.55 -15.03 -11.00
CA GLU A 25 -15.44 -16.47 -11.27
C GLU A 25 -16.44 -17.30 -10.47
N TYR A 26 -16.80 -16.86 -9.27
CA TYR A 26 -17.70 -17.58 -8.36
C TYR A 26 -18.93 -16.73 -8.03
N GLU A 27 -20.06 -16.99 -8.68
CA GLU A 27 -21.32 -16.23 -8.58
C GLU A 27 -21.84 -16.03 -7.14
N HIS A 28 -21.50 -16.96 -6.24
CA HIS A 28 -21.94 -16.91 -4.84
C HIS A 28 -20.80 -16.49 -3.87
N ALA A 29 -19.69 -15.94 -4.40
CA ALA A 29 -18.63 -15.42 -3.55
C ALA A 29 -18.98 -14.05 -3.00
N ARG A 30 -18.61 -13.83 -1.74
CA ARG A 30 -18.58 -12.53 -1.07
C ARG A 30 -17.19 -12.32 -0.51
N VAL A 31 -16.65 -11.13 -0.67
CA VAL A 31 -15.28 -10.85 -0.26
C VAL A 31 -15.25 -9.65 0.68
N ASP A 32 -14.70 -9.86 1.86
CA ASP A 32 -14.33 -8.81 2.80
C ASP A 32 -12.85 -8.49 2.65
N VAL A 33 -12.53 -7.25 2.30
CA VAL A 33 -11.17 -6.76 2.13
C VAL A 33 -10.80 -5.92 3.35
N PHE A 34 -9.89 -6.45 4.16
CA PHE A 34 -9.41 -5.80 5.38
C PHE A 34 -8.12 -5.01 5.12
N ASP A 35 -8.01 -3.87 5.77
CA ASP A 35 -6.73 -3.12 5.79
C ASP A 35 -6.54 -2.45 7.15
N ARG A 36 -5.27 -2.35 7.59
CA ARG A 36 -4.94 -1.63 8.81
C ARG A 36 -5.13 -0.12 8.69
N LEU A 37 -5.05 0.40 7.46
CA LEU A 37 -5.27 1.82 7.18
C LEU A 37 -6.76 2.12 6.96
N PRO A 38 -7.21 3.34 7.28
CA PRO A 38 -8.59 3.75 7.05
C PRO A 38 -8.94 3.90 5.57
N ALA A 39 -7.93 4.01 4.70
CA ALA A 39 -8.09 4.23 3.28
C ALA A 39 -7.43 3.11 2.46
N PRO A 40 -8.12 2.58 1.42
CA PRO A 40 -7.58 1.53 0.55
C PRO A 40 -6.56 2.07 -0.46
N TYR A 41 -6.08 1.18 -1.31
CA TYR A 41 -5.23 1.34 -2.48
C TYR A 41 -3.72 1.18 -2.21
N GLY A 42 -3.29 0.96 -0.96
CA GLY A 42 -1.92 0.62 -0.60
C GLY A 42 -0.89 1.57 -1.22
N LEU A 43 0.14 1.03 -1.87
CA LEU A 43 1.21 1.83 -2.49
C LEU A 43 0.77 2.68 -3.70
N VAL A 44 -0.39 2.46 -4.29
CA VAL A 44 -0.91 3.42 -5.30
C VAL A 44 -1.25 4.75 -4.64
N ARG A 45 -1.72 4.72 -3.38
CA ARG A 45 -1.97 5.92 -2.60
C ARG A 45 -0.69 6.49 -1.96
N TYR A 46 0.13 5.62 -1.36
CA TYR A 46 1.21 6.00 -0.45
C TYR A 46 2.61 5.60 -0.94
N GLY A 47 2.78 5.35 -2.25
CA GLY A 47 4.04 4.87 -2.79
C GLY A 47 4.29 5.24 -4.25
N VAL A 48 3.35 5.88 -4.91
CA VAL A 48 3.51 6.42 -6.27
C VAL A 48 3.71 7.93 -6.18
N ALA A 49 4.81 8.42 -6.76
CA ALA A 49 5.13 9.84 -6.74
C ALA A 49 3.94 10.71 -7.22
N PRO A 50 3.68 11.87 -6.60
CA PRO A 50 2.53 12.70 -6.89
C PRO A 50 2.50 13.24 -8.32
N ASP A 51 3.64 13.32 -8.98
CA ASP A 51 3.79 13.75 -10.36
C ASP A 51 3.57 12.63 -11.40
N HIS A 52 3.05 11.47 -10.98
CA HIS A 52 2.57 10.40 -11.86
C HIS A 52 1.03 10.29 -11.90
N PRO A 53 0.30 11.29 -12.38
CA PRO A 53 -1.17 11.31 -12.34
C PRO A 53 -1.78 10.13 -13.10
N ARG A 54 -1.18 9.68 -14.21
CA ARG A 54 -1.68 8.54 -15.00
C ARG A 54 -1.65 7.23 -14.22
N ILE A 55 -0.61 6.99 -13.41
CA ILE A 55 -0.52 5.78 -12.59
C ILE A 55 -1.54 5.85 -11.46
N LYS A 56 -1.72 7.02 -10.85
CA LYS A 56 -2.75 7.23 -9.82
C LYS A 56 -4.19 7.11 -10.37
N GLU A 57 -4.41 7.22 -11.68
CA GLU A 57 -5.72 6.99 -12.29
C GLU A 57 -6.26 5.56 -12.14
N ILE A 58 -5.39 4.57 -11.89
CA ILE A 58 -5.81 3.20 -11.55
C ILE A 58 -6.76 3.18 -10.34
N ILE A 59 -6.69 4.18 -9.45
CA ILE A 59 -7.61 4.35 -8.32
C ILE A 59 -9.08 4.35 -8.79
N LYS A 60 -9.37 4.90 -9.96
CA LYS A 60 -10.73 4.91 -10.52
C LYS A 60 -11.24 3.49 -10.79
N ALA A 61 -10.37 2.62 -11.30
CA ALA A 61 -10.70 1.20 -11.52
C ALA A 61 -10.84 0.44 -10.20
N LEU A 62 -9.90 0.63 -9.27
CA LEU A 62 -9.95 0.00 -7.95
C LEU A 62 -11.17 0.42 -7.15
N ARG A 63 -11.55 1.71 -7.22
CA ARG A 63 -12.78 2.23 -6.59
C ARG A 63 -14.03 1.56 -7.16
N ARG A 64 -14.10 1.36 -8.48
CA ARG A 64 -15.23 0.68 -9.12
C ARG A 64 -15.39 -0.75 -8.60
N VAL A 65 -14.29 -1.46 -8.38
CA VAL A 65 -14.30 -2.80 -7.78
C VAL A 65 -14.84 -2.74 -6.36
N LEU A 66 -14.30 -1.88 -5.51
CA LEU A 66 -14.73 -1.74 -4.12
C LEU A 66 -16.15 -1.16 -3.94
N SER A 67 -16.77 -0.64 -5.01
CA SER A 67 -18.15 -0.13 -4.99
C SER A 67 -19.19 -1.21 -5.33
N ARG A 68 -18.79 -2.44 -5.52
CA ARG A 68 -19.69 -3.57 -5.79
C ARG A 68 -20.30 -4.12 -4.51
N ASP A 69 -21.53 -4.60 -4.59
CA ASP A 69 -22.29 -5.13 -3.43
C ASP A 69 -21.75 -6.47 -2.91
N ASP A 70 -20.96 -7.19 -3.71
CA ASP A 70 -20.35 -8.48 -3.36
C ASP A 70 -18.93 -8.32 -2.75
N ILE A 71 -18.44 -7.08 -2.63
CA ILE A 71 -17.13 -6.76 -2.05
C ILE A 71 -17.31 -5.69 -0.97
N ARG A 72 -16.81 -5.94 0.24
CA ARG A 72 -16.86 -4.98 1.34
C ARG A 72 -15.45 -4.61 1.79
N PHE A 73 -15.14 -3.31 1.84
CA PHE A 73 -13.91 -2.80 2.43
C PHE A 73 -14.10 -2.53 3.92
N ILE A 74 -13.15 -3.00 4.73
CA ILE A 74 -13.12 -2.84 6.18
C ILE A 74 -11.74 -2.30 6.56
N GLY A 75 -11.65 -0.99 6.75
CA GLY A 75 -10.44 -0.31 7.19
C GLY A 75 -10.27 -0.25 8.70
N ASN A 76 -9.09 0.19 9.16
CA ASN A 76 -8.69 0.24 10.56
C ASN A 76 -8.75 -1.12 11.29
N VAL A 77 -8.48 -2.21 10.58
CA VAL A 77 -8.38 -3.56 11.16
C VAL A 77 -6.98 -4.10 10.93
N HIS A 78 -6.22 -4.23 12.00
CA HIS A 78 -4.85 -4.72 11.95
C HIS A 78 -4.82 -6.23 12.18
N TYR A 79 -4.47 -6.99 11.12
CA TYR A 79 -4.28 -8.43 11.25
C TYR A 79 -3.15 -8.75 12.22
N GLY A 80 -3.41 -9.65 13.14
CA GLY A 80 -2.49 -10.09 14.18
C GLY A 80 -2.76 -9.44 15.55
N THR A 81 -3.36 -8.23 15.58
CA THR A 81 -3.78 -7.57 16.83
C THR A 81 -5.29 -7.52 17.00
N ASP A 82 -6.00 -7.03 15.98
CA ASP A 82 -7.45 -6.86 16.06
C ASP A 82 -8.20 -8.10 15.54
N LEU A 83 -7.57 -8.85 14.65
CA LEU A 83 -8.14 -10.03 14.01
C LEU A 83 -7.05 -11.05 13.69
N THR A 84 -7.22 -12.27 14.18
CA THR A 84 -6.28 -13.38 14.03
C THR A 84 -6.73 -14.40 12.97
N LEU A 85 -5.79 -15.23 12.48
CA LEU A 85 -6.14 -16.30 11.54
C LEU A 85 -7.14 -17.31 12.08
N PRO A 86 -7.07 -17.78 13.36
CA PRO A 86 -8.10 -18.65 13.93
C PRO A 86 -9.49 -18.02 13.93
N GLU A 87 -9.62 -16.71 14.19
CA GLU A 87 -10.88 -15.99 14.14
C GLU A 87 -11.41 -15.88 12.71
N LEU A 88 -10.56 -15.50 11.75
CA LEU A 88 -10.93 -15.46 10.33
C LEU A 88 -11.45 -16.82 9.85
N ARG A 89 -10.78 -17.93 10.21
CA ARG A 89 -11.18 -19.28 9.80
C ARG A 89 -12.52 -19.75 10.35
N ARG A 90 -13.08 -19.08 11.36
CA ARG A 90 -14.45 -19.38 11.87
C ARG A 90 -15.53 -18.78 10.98
N HIS A 91 -15.22 -17.73 10.22
CA HIS A 91 -16.20 -16.93 9.48
C HIS A 91 -16.00 -16.98 7.98
N TYR A 92 -14.81 -17.36 7.50
CA TYR A 92 -14.44 -17.35 6.10
C TYR A 92 -14.00 -18.74 5.63
N ASP A 93 -14.41 -19.08 4.42
CA ASP A 93 -14.02 -20.33 3.75
C ASP A 93 -12.57 -20.26 3.21
N ALA A 94 -12.09 -19.06 2.89
CA ALA A 94 -10.73 -18.81 2.46
C ALA A 94 -10.19 -17.48 3.00
N VAL A 95 -8.88 -17.42 3.22
CA VAL A 95 -8.16 -16.20 3.62
C VAL A 95 -6.99 -15.98 2.68
N ILE A 96 -6.93 -14.81 2.07
CA ILE A 96 -5.88 -14.40 1.13
C ILE A 96 -5.07 -13.27 1.76
N PHE A 97 -3.75 -13.41 1.77
CA PHE A 97 -2.85 -12.38 2.25
C PHE A 97 -2.23 -11.62 1.08
N SER A 98 -2.45 -10.30 1.04
CA SER A 98 -1.94 -9.36 0.03
C SER A 98 -1.41 -8.09 0.68
N THR A 99 -0.70 -8.26 1.81
CA THR A 99 -0.29 -7.19 2.73
C THR A 99 0.79 -6.26 2.19
N GLY A 100 1.41 -6.62 1.06
CA GLY A 100 2.49 -5.84 0.46
C GLY A 100 3.78 -5.84 1.30
N ALA A 101 4.69 -4.93 0.97
CA ALA A 101 5.92 -4.67 1.72
C ALA A 101 5.81 -3.30 2.40
N ARG A 102 6.22 -3.24 3.68
CA ARG A 102 6.13 -2.01 4.50
C ARG A 102 7.44 -1.27 4.65
N SER A 103 8.55 -1.95 4.45
CA SER A 103 9.89 -1.44 4.69
C SER A 103 10.80 -1.76 3.53
N ASP A 104 11.86 -0.99 3.42
CA ASP A 104 12.96 -1.27 2.52
C ASP A 104 13.69 -2.55 2.94
N ARG A 105 14.35 -3.17 1.98
CA ARG A 105 15.30 -4.24 2.24
C ARG A 105 16.53 -3.64 2.90
N ALA A 106 16.91 -4.17 4.04
CA ALA A 106 18.14 -3.78 4.72
C ALA A 106 19.36 -3.97 3.80
N LEU A 107 20.24 -2.98 3.78
CA LEU A 107 21.51 -3.01 3.09
C LEU A 107 22.61 -3.20 4.11
N ASP A 108 23.53 -4.16 3.84
CA ASP A 108 24.73 -4.37 4.65
C ASP A 108 25.90 -3.59 4.02
N ILE A 109 25.92 -2.28 4.29
CA ILE A 109 26.99 -1.38 3.84
C ILE A 109 27.44 -0.48 5.01
N SER A 110 28.72 -0.17 5.02
CA SER A 110 29.27 0.73 6.05
C SER A 110 28.62 2.10 5.98
N GLY A 111 28.16 2.60 7.14
CA GLY A 111 27.57 3.93 7.27
C GLY A 111 26.08 4.00 6.97
N ILE A 112 25.40 2.89 6.77
CA ILE A 112 23.94 2.89 6.48
C ILE A 112 23.12 3.48 7.65
N ASP A 113 23.60 3.36 8.88
CA ASP A 113 22.95 3.88 10.09
C ASP A 113 23.38 5.28 10.49
N LEU A 114 24.18 5.96 9.67
CA LEU A 114 24.62 7.33 9.98
C LEU A 114 23.47 8.32 9.88
N PRO A 115 23.50 9.42 10.68
CA PRO A 115 22.55 10.50 10.54
C PRO A 115 22.47 11.04 9.13
N GLY A 116 21.25 11.16 8.59
CA GLY A 116 21.01 11.56 7.21
C GLY A 116 20.93 10.41 6.20
N SER A 117 21.15 9.17 6.64
CA SER A 117 20.85 7.98 5.85
C SER A 117 19.38 7.58 6.09
N HIS A 118 18.61 7.46 5.02
CA HIS A 118 17.17 7.22 5.10
C HIS A 118 16.74 6.13 4.12
N GLY A 119 15.76 5.33 4.51
CA GLY A 119 15.09 4.38 3.62
C GLY A 119 14.24 5.10 2.57
N ALA A 120 14.22 4.58 1.35
CA ALA A 120 13.40 5.12 0.28
C ALA A 120 11.89 5.05 0.60
N ALA A 121 11.46 3.96 1.25
CA ALA A 121 10.06 3.77 1.64
C ALA A 121 9.59 4.84 2.62
N ASP A 122 10.43 5.25 3.57
CA ASP A 122 10.08 6.30 4.54
C ASP A 122 9.93 7.66 3.86
N PHE A 123 10.86 8.00 2.96
CA PHE A 123 10.80 9.26 2.22
C PHE A 123 9.57 9.33 1.31
N VAL A 124 9.29 8.24 0.57
CA VAL A 124 8.10 8.14 -0.29
C VAL A 124 6.83 8.24 0.54
N SER A 125 6.74 7.53 1.64
CA SER A 125 5.60 7.58 2.56
C SER A 125 5.38 8.99 3.13
N TRP A 126 6.46 9.72 3.40
CA TRP A 126 6.38 11.09 3.87
C TRP A 126 5.76 12.03 2.82
N TYR A 127 6.27 12.07 1.59
CA TYR A 127 5.73 13.00 0.59
C TYR A 127 4.31 12.59 0.11
N ASP A 128 3.98 11.30 0.12
CA ASP A 128 2.62 10.83 -0.18
C ASP A 128 1.65 10.97 1.03
N GLY A 129 2.13 11.40 2.18
CA GLY A 129 1.31 11.68 3.34
C GLY A 129 0.77 10.46 4.05
N HIS A 130 1.58 9.41 4.13
CA HIS A 130 1.23 8.20 4.88
C HIS A 130 0.95 8.53 6.36
N PRO A 131 -0.17 8.02 6.96
CA PRO A 131 -0.57 8.41 8.32
C PRO A 131 0.43 8.00 9.41
N ASP A 132 1.21 6.94 9.21
CA ASP A 132 2.18 6.46 10.19
C ASP A 132 3.53 7.19 10.11
N VAL A 133 3.72 8.12 9.16
CA VAL A 133 4.97 8.84 8.97
C VAL A 133 4.81 10.30 9.41
N PRO A 134 5.69 10.80 10.30
CA PRO A 134 5.67 12.20 10.72
C PRO A 134 5.76 13.15 9.52
N ARG A 135 5.01 14.26 9.58
CA ARG A 135 4.99 15.27 8.50
C ARG A 135 6.23 16.16 8.47
N THR A 136 7.11 16.01 9.45
CA THR A 136 8.34 16.79 9.62
C THR A 136 9.53 16.07 9.02
N TRP A 137 9.78 16.26 7.73
CA TRP A 137 11.01 15.77 7.09
C TRP A 137 11.96 16.94 6.84
N PRO A 138 13.19 16.93 7.36
CA PRO A 138 14.12 18.03 7.17
C PRO A 138 14.75 17.97 5.77
N LEU A 139 14.30 18.83 4.86
CA LEU A 139 14.90 19.02 3.54
C LEU A 139 15.99 20.09 3.58
N THR A 140 17.00 19.90 4.42
CA THR A 140 18.09 20.89 4.64
C THR A 140 19.40 20.56 3.94
N ALA A 141 19.54 19.34 3.41
CA ALA A 141 20.74 18.89 2.73
C ALA A 141 20.94 19.59 1.38
N LYS A 142 22.13 20.13 1.15
CA LYS A 142 22.50 20.75 -0.15
C LYS A 142 22.80 19.70 -1.23
N ASN A 143 23.29 18.54 -0.82
CA ASN A 143 23.63 17.44 -1.71
C ASN A 143 22.97 16.17 -1.17
N VAL A 144 22.34 15.42 -2.06
CA VAL A 144 21.69 14.15 -1.73
C VAL A 144 22.22 13.06 -2.68
N ALA A 145 22.64 11.94 -2.10
CA ALA A 145 22.98 10.75 -2.86
C ALA A 145 21.78 9.78 -2.81
N VAL A 146 21.35 9.31 -3.98
CA VAL A 146 20.30 8.29 -4.11
C VAL A 146 20.98 6.99 -4.53
N LEU A 147 20.88 5.97 -3.68
CA LEU A 147 21.49 4.66 -3.91
C LEU A 147 20.47 3.71 -4.55
N GLY A 148 20.68 3.40 -5.83
CA GLY A 148 19.81 2.53 -6.61
C GLY A 148 19.47 3.11 -7.98
N ALA A 149 19.01 2.25 -8.90
CA ALA A 149 18.63 2.61 -10.27
C ALA A 149 17.22 2.11 -10.64
N GLY A 150 16.42 1.72 -9.65
CA GLY A 150 15.03 1.34 -9.84
C GLY A 150 14.09 2.54 -9.93
N ASN A 151 12.83 2.29 -10.28
CA ASN A 151 11.82 3.34 -10.46
C ASN A 151 11.67 4.25 -9.22
N VAL A 152 11.70 3.69 -8.02
CA VAL A 152 11.59 4.47 -6.78
C VAL A 152 12.78 5.42 -6.62
N ALA A 153 14.00 4.96 -6.89
CA ALA A 153 15.19 5.81 -6.82
C ALA A 153 15.13 6.97 -7.82
N LEU A 154 14.67 6.69 -9.04
CA LEU A 154 14.48 7.72 -10.08
C LEU A 154 13.38 8.71 -9.69
N ASP A 155 12.29 8.25 -9.10
CA ASP A 155 11.22 9.12 -8.60
C ASP A 155 11.73 10.05 -7.50
N ILE A 156 12.46 9.51 -6.52
CA ILE A 156 13.05 10.30 -5.43
C ILE A 156 14.02 11.35 -5.99
N ALA A 157 14.93 10.96 -6.88
CA ALA A 157 15.87 11.89 -7.48
C ALA A 157 15.16 13.03 -8.24
N ARG A 158 14.12 12.69 -9.00
CA ARG A 158 13.30 13.66 -9.73
C ARG A 158 12.54 14.60 -8.77
N MET A 159 11.90 14.04 -7.73
CA MET A 159 11.17 14.85 -6.75
C MET A 159 12.08 15.81 -5.98
N LEU A 160 13.29 15.39 -5.65
CA LEU A 160 14.28 16.25 -4.98
C LEU A 160 14.90 17.31 -5.91
N ALA A 161 14.93 17.06 -7.21
CA ALA A 161 15.49 17.99 -8.21
C ALA A 161 14.48 19.04 -8.70
N LYS A 162 13.19 18.89 -8.40
CA LYS A 162 12.15 19.85 -8.78
C LYS A 162 12.27 21.15 -7.98
N PRO A 163 12.08 22.32 -8.64
CA PRO A 163 11.85 23.57 -7.94
C PRO A 163 10.61 23.49 -7.04
N ALA A 164 10.62 24.26 -5.94
CA ALA A 164 9.52 24.22 -4.95
C ALA A 164 8.18 24.79 -5.46
N ASP A 165 8.21 25.47 -6.59
CA ASP A 165 7.07 26.13 -7.26
C ASP A 165 6.48 25.30 -8.43
N GLU A 166 7.03 24.12 -8.71
CA GLU A 166 6.51 23.14 -9.66
C GLU A 166 5.89 21.93 -8.97
#